data_a752bd71bf34d6b367c01c47c55e8b05
#
_entry.id   a752bd71bf34d6b367c01c47c55e8b05
#
_cell.length_a   1.000
_cell.length_b   1.000
_cell.length_c   1.000
_cell.angle_alpha   90.00
_cell.angle_beta   90.00
_cell.angle_gamma   90.00
#
_symmetry.space_group_name_H-M   'P 1'
#
loop_
_entity.id
_entity.type
_entity.pdbx_description
1 polymer ?
#
loop_
_entity_poly.entity_id
_entity_poly.type
_entity_poly.pdbx_seq_one_letter_code
_entity_poly.pdbx_strand_id
1 'polypeptide(L)'
;LGAIVVIALFYTTNLKFAWLLGALGVVLVLAVLNRLNIRSLVPYLLLGVLLWFCVHQSGIHATIAAVVLAFMIPVKIPKDFKNVELLELGKRYAETSSGALLTKEQQEILHSIEEKASALQSPLERLEHFLAPISGYFIMPLFAFANAGVSVDSSINLEVDKVLLGVILGLCLGKPLGIFLITFISEKLKITARPKGISWWHILGAGLLAGIGFTMSMFISNLAFTSEHKDAMEVAKIAILLGSLISGIIGALYLFVLDKRVALKK
;
A
#
# COMPACT_ATOMS: atom_id res chain seq x y z
N LEU A 1 4.77 -3.58 4.47
CA LEU A 1 5.84 -4.57 4.23
C LEU A 1 5.97 -5.56 5.37
N GLY A 2 6.02 -5.13 6.65
CA GLY A 2 6.17 -6.04 7.79
C GLY A 2 5.11 -7.14 7.87
N ALA A 3 3.84 -6.80 7.62
CA ALA A 3 2.76 -7.78 7.58
C ALA A 3 2.95 -8.85 6.48
N ILE A 4 3.46 -8.44 5.31
CA ILE A 4 3.72 -9.36 4.19
C ILE A 4 4.87 -10.31 4.54
N VAL A 5 5.91 -9.81 5.23
CA VAL A 5 7.00 -10.65 5.73
C VAL A 5 6.50 -11.67 6.77
N VAL A 6 5.63 -11.24 7.69
CA VAL A 6 5.00 -12.15 8.67
C VAL A 6 4.20 -13.23 7.95
N ILE A 7 3.38 -12.85 6.96
CA ILE A 7 2.61 -13.81 6.16
C ILE A 7 3.56 -14.80 5.47
N ALA A 8 4.65 -14.33 4.89
CA ALA A 8 5.63 -15.17 4.23
C ALA A 8 6.28 -16.20 5.16
N LEU A 9 6.59 -15.79 6.40
CA LEU A 9 7.29 -16.64 7.35
C LEU A 9 6.38 -17.66 8.04
N PHE A 10 5.16 -17.26 8.38
CA PHE A 10 4.27 -18.08 9.22
C PHE A 10 3.19 -18.83 8.43
N TYR A 11 2.85 -18.39 7.22
CA TYR A 11 1.75 -18.97 6.44
C TYR A 11 2.22 -19.63 5.13
N THR A 12 3.51 -19.93 5.02
CA THR A 12 4.05 -20.72 3.91
C THR A 12 3.77 -22.19 4.16
N THR A 13 3.15 -22.87 3.20
CA THR A 13 2.82 -24.29 3.26
C THR A 13 3.56 -25.05 2.16
N ASN A 14 4.09 -26.24 2.49
CA ASN A 14 4.67 -27.22 1.53
C ASN A 14 5.51 -26.62 0.39
N LEU A 15 6.74 -26.19 0.72
CA LEU A 15 7.67 -25.58 -0.25
C LEU A 15 8.03 -26.55 -1.38
N LYS A 16 7.75 -26.16 -2.61
CA LYS A 16 8.14 -26.87 -3.83
C LYS A 16 9.34 -26.17 -4.46
N PHE A 17 10.54 -26.70 -4.23
CA PHE A 17 11.79 -26.09 -4.68
C PHE A 17 11.89 -25.86 -6.20
N ALA A 18 11.30 -26.74 -7.03
CA ALA A 18 11.31 -26.57 -8.48
C ALA A 18 10.65 -25.24 -8.92
N TRP A 19 9.50 -24.91 -8.33
CA TRP A 19 8.81 -23.66 -8.62
C TRP A 19 9.52 -22.43 -8.05
N LEU A 20 10.22 -22.61 -6.92
CA LEU A 20 11.06 -21.55 -6.35
C LEU A 20 12.25 -21.21 -7.24
N LEU A 21 12.88 -22.20 -7.83
CA LEU A 21 13.94 -22.00 -8.84
C LEU A 21 13.39 -21.30 -10.09
N GLY A 22 12.18 -21.65 -10.54
CA GLY A 22 11.50 -20.94 -11.61
C GLY A 22 11.25 -19.47 -11.28
N ALA A 23 10.74 -19.18 -10.07
CA ALA A 23 10.54 -17.81 -9.60
C ALA A 23 11.87 -17.03 -9.55
N LEU A 24 12.94 -17.64 -9.06
CA LEU A 24 14.28 -17.04 -9.04
C LEU A 24 14.78 -16.71 -10.45
N GLY A 25 14.57 -17.62 -11.41
CA GLY A 25 14.91 -17.38 -12.81
C GLY A 25 14.18 -16.16 -13.39
N VAL A 26 12.87 -16.03 -13.10
CA VAL A 26 12.10 -14.85 -13.53
C VAL A 26 12.61 -13.57 -12.87
N VAL A 27 12.97 -13.61 -11.58
CA VAL A 27 13.55 -12.46 -10.87
C VAL A 27 14.88 -12.05 -11.49
N LEU A 28 15.74 -13.00 -11.90
CA LEU A 28 16.99 -12.68 -12.59
C LEU A 28 16.74 -11.99 -13.94
N VAL A 29 15.76 -12.45 -14.72
CA VAL A 29 15.37 -11.79 -15.98
C VAL A 29 14.85 -10.37 -15.70
N LEU A 30 14.00 -10.17 -14.69
CA LEU A 30 13.53 -8.86 -14.27
C LEU A 30 14.68 -7.93 -13.84
N ALA A 31 15.67 -8.47 -13.12
CA ALA A 31 16.85 -7.71 -12.72
C ALA A 31 17.71 -7.29 -13.92
N VAL A 32 17.83 -8.13 -14.94
CA VAL A 32 18.51 -7.78 -16.21
C VAL A 32 17.75 -6.67 -16.94
N LEU A 33 16.42 -6.76 -17.06
CA LEU A 33 15.59 -5.72 -17.66
C LEU A 33 15.74 -4.38 -16.92
N ASN A 34 15.78 -4.42 -15.58
CA ASN A 34 16.02 -3.24 -14.74
C ASN A 34 17.41 -2.63 -15.01
N ARG A 35 18.46 -3.46 -15.07
CA ARG A 35 19.83 -2.99 -15.40
C ARG A 35 19.95 -2.38 -16.78
N LEU A 36 19.22 -2.92 -17.77
CA LEU A 36 19.14 -2.38 -19.13
C LEU A 36 18.29 -1.11 -19.21
N ASN A 37 17.72 -0.65 -18.09
CA ASN A 37 16.83 0.52 -18.01
C ASN A 37 15.65 0.46 -18.99
N ILE A 38 15.10 -0.71 -19.23
CA ILE A 38 13.89 -0.86 -20.05
C ILE A 38 12.73 -0.21 -19.31
N ARG A 39 12.14 0.83 -19.91
CA ARG A 39 11.11 1.66 -19.27
C ARG A 39 9.68 1.22 -19.60
N SER A 40 9.52 0.35 -20.58
CA SER A 40 8.21 -0.23 -20.89
C SER A 40 7.73 -1.08 -19.72
N LEU A 41 6.51 -0.85 -19.25
CA LEU A 41 5.88 -1.63 -18.18
C LEU A 41 5.44 -3.02 -18.66
N VAL A 42 5.17 -3.18 -19.96
CA VAL A 42 4.62 -4.42 -20.53
C VAL A 42 5.46 -5.66 -20.19
N PRO A 43 6.79 -5.68 -20.44
CA PRO A 43 7.60 -6.86 -20.10
C PRO A 43 7.62 -7.15 -18.58
N TYR A 44 7.61 -6.12 -17.74
CA TYR A 44 7.55 -6.31 -16.27
C TYR A 44 6.22 -6.92 -15.83
N LEU A 45 5.10 -6.49 -16.42
CA LEU A 45 3.79 -7.03 -16.07
C LEU A 45 3.63 -8.48 -16.56
N LEU A 46 4.09 -8.80 -17.76
CA LEU A 46 4.06 -10.18 -18.28
C LEU A 46 4.92 -11.12 -17.41
N LEU A 47 6.15 -10.72 -17.11
CA LEU A 47 7.02 -11.48 -16.21
C LEU A 47 6.48 -11.47 -14.77
N GLY A 48 5.79 -10.43 -14.36
CA GLY A 48 5.12 -10.34 -13.07
C GLY A 48 4.02 -11.39 -12.91
N VAL A 49 3.22 -11.63 -13.95
CA VAL A 49 2.21 -12.71 -13.97
C VAL A 49 2.90 -14.07 -13.85
N LEU A 50 3.98 -14.28 -14.60
CA LEU A 50 4.76 -15.52 -14.54
C LEU A 50 5.38 -15.72 -13.16
N LEU A 51 5.95 -14.66 -12.57
CA LEU A 51 6.49 -14.66 -11.21
C LEU A 51 5.41 -15.01 -10.18
N TRP A 52 4.25 -14.37 -10.29
CA TRP A 52 3.10 -14.65 -9.44
C TRP A 52 2.70 -16.13 -9.50
N PHE A 53 2.60 -16.69 -10.71
CA PHE A 53 2.26 -18.09 -10.91
C PHE A 53 3.30 -19.03 -10.29
N CYS A 54 4.60 -18.78 -10.50
CA CYS A 54 5.67 -19.60 -9.92
C CYS A 54 5.67 -19.52 -8.37
N VAL A 55 5.50 -18.32 -7.79
CA VAL A 55 5.43 -18.11 -6.35
C VAL A 55 4.19 -18.80 -5.76
N HIS A 56 3.04 -18.67 -6.39
CA HIS A 56 1.82 -19.35 -5.96
C HIS A 56 1.98 -20.87 -5.94
N GLN A 57 2.59 -21.46 -6.97
CA GLN A 57 2.82 -22.90 -7.05
C GLN A 57 3.92 -23.40 -6.11
N SER A 58 4.81 -22.50 -5.66
CA SER A 58 5.90 -22.85 -4.73
C SER A 58 5.44 -23.07 -3.30
N GLY A 59 4.18 -22.70 -2.95
CA GLY A 59 3.64 -22.75 -1.60
C GLY A 59 3.90 -21.48 -0.78
N ILE A 60 4.60 -20.50 -1.36
CA ILE A 60 4.78 -19.18 -0.78
C ILE A 60 3.55 -18.32 -1.11
N HIS A 61 3.19 -17.43 -0.20
CA HIS A 61 2.04 -16.55 -0.41
C HIS A 61 2.24 -15.63 -1.62
N ALA A 62 1.27 -15.61 -2.54
CA ALA A 62 1.35 -14.92 -3.83
C ALA A 62 1.60 -13.40 -3.73
N THR A 63 1.26 -12.76 -2.60
CA THR A 63 1.52 -11.32 -2.35
C THR A 63 3.00 -10.94 -2.40
N ILE A 64 3.90 -11.89 -2.13
CA ILE A 64 5.34 -11.67 -2.18
C ILE A 64 5.80 -11.40 -3.62
N ALA A 65 5.19 -12.05 -4.60
CA ALA A 65 5.52 -11.82 -6.00
C ALA A 65 5.31 -10.36 -6.42
N ALA A 66 4.23 -9.72 -5.94
CA ALA A 66 3.96 -8.32 -6.23
C ALA A 66 5.00 -7.38 -5.61
N VAL A 67 5.44 -7.68 -4.38
CA VAL A 67 6.48 -6.88 -3.70
C VAL A 67 7.82 -7.02 -4.41
N VAL A 68 8.21 -8.25 -4.77
CA VAL A 68 9.45 -8.50 -5.51
C VAL A 68 9.40 -7.82 -6.87
N LEU A 69 8.28 -7.91 -7.59
CA LEU A 69 8.08 -7.22 -8.88
C LEU A 69 8.26 -5.70 -8.72
N ALA A 70 7.66 -5.09 -7.69
CA ALA A 70 7.76 -3.66 -7.45
C ALA A 70 9.22 -3.20 -7.24
N PHE A 71 10.04 -3.99 -6.55
CA PHE A 71 11.48 -3.72 -6.40
C PHE A 71 12.28 -3.88 -7.69
N MET A 72 11.78 -4.66 -8.65
CA MET A 72 12.46 -4.89 -9.94
C MET A 72 12.10 -3.85 -10.99
N ILE A 73 11.02 -3.08 -10.83
CA ILE A 73 10.65 -2.01 -11.77
C ILE A 73 11.59 -0.81 -11.56
N PRO A 74 12.17 -0.23 -12.65
CA PRO A 74 13.10 0.89 -12.51
C PRO A 74 12.41 2.17 -12.01
N VAL A 75 13.07 2.85 -11.05
CA VAL A 75 12.62 4.13 -10.44
C VAL A 75 13.37 5.33 -11.03
N LYS A 76 14.39 5.10 -11.86
CA LYS A 76 15.28 6.17 -12.35
C LYS A 76 14.57 7.07 -13.35
N ILE A 77 14.63 8.38 -13.10
CA ILE A 77 14.24 9.43 -14.03
C ILE A 77 15.37 9.62 -15.08
N PRO A 78 15.07 9.96 -16.35
CA PRO A 78 16.09 10.26 -17.35
C PRO A 78 16.93 11.46 -16.91
N LYS A 79 18.26 11.31 -16.94
CA LYS A 79 19.18 12.41 -16.63
C LYS A 79 19.24 13.48 -17.74
N ASP A 80 18.85 13.14 -18.95
CA ASP A 80 19.02 13.96 -20.14
C ASP A 80 17.81 14.83 -20.49
N PHE A 81 16.81 14.87 -19.57
CA PHE A 81 15.62 15.66 -19.83
C PHE A 81 15.89 17.14 -19.54
N LYS A 82 15.95 17.94 -20.59
CA LYS A 82 16.06 19.41 -20.49
C LYS A 82 14.67 19.96 -20.15
N ASN A 83 14.48 20.48 -18.95
CA ASN A 83 13.25 21.16 -18.51
C ASN A 83 12.84 22.31 -19.47
N VAL A 84 13.78 22.77 -20.31
CA VAL A 84 13.60 23.81 -21.32
C VAL A 84 12.52 23.43 -22.36
N GLU A 85 12.45 22.15 -22.78
CA GLU A 85 11.48 21.73 -23.80
C GLU A 85 10.02 21.77 -23.30
N LEU A 86 9.76 21.44 -22.04
CA LEU A 86 8.42 21.58 -21.44
C LEU A 86 8.02 23.05 -21.29
N LEU A 87 8.98 23.89 -20.94
CA LEU A 87 8.75 25.33 -20.82
C LEU A 87 8.42 25.97 -22.18
N GLU A 88 9.11 25.54 -23.26
CA GLU A 88 8.85 26.00 -24.61
C GLU A 88 7.46 25.55 -25.12
N LEU A 89 7.08 24.30 -24.88
CA LEU A 89 5.74 23.80 -25.22
C LEU A 89 4.65 24.55 -24.44
N GLY A 90 4.87 24.81 -23.15
CA GLY A 90 3.95 25.62 -22.35
C GLY A 90 3.81 27.07 -22.86
N LYS A 91 4.89 27.70 -23.31
CA LYS A 91 4.86 29.04 -23.94
C LYS A 91 4.09 29.00 -25.26
N ARG A 92 4.38 28.04 -26.13
CA ARG A 92 3.65 27.86 -27.40
C ARG A 92 2.16 27.68 -27.19
N TYR A 93 1.77 26.88 -26.19
CA TYR A 93 0.36 26.70 -25.83
C TYR A 93 -0.29 28.02 -25.38
N ALA A 94 0.41 28.82 -24.59
CA ALA A 94 -0.08 30.11 -24.10
C ALA A 94 -0.19 31.19 -25.20
N GLU A 95 0.64 31.12 -26.24
CA GLU A 95 0.62 32.00 -27.39
C GLU A 95 -0.48 31.65 -28.43
N THR A 96 -0.99 30.43 -28.37
CA THR A 96 -2.04 29.98 -29.27
C THR A 96 -3.39 30.51 -28.81
N SER A 97 -4.10 31.22 -29.68
CA SER A 97 -5.36 31.89 -29.38
C SER A 97 -6.39 30.94 -28.76
N SER A 98 -6.96 31.32 -27.61
CA SER A 98 -7.98 30.55 -26.89
C SER A 98 -9.38 30.88 -27.40
N GLY A 99 -9.97 29.94 -28.12
CA GLY A 99 -11.41 29.91 -28.42
C GLY A 99 -12.17 29.04 -27.42
N ALA A 100 -13.48 28.95 -27.55
CA ALA A 100 -14.33 28.08 -26.69
C ALA A 100 -14.02 26.57 -26.85
N LEU A 101 -13.35 26.18 -27.93
CA LEU A 101 -12.91 24.80 -28.23
C LEU A 101 -11.42 24.81 -28.56
N LEU A 102 -10.73 23.75 -28.15
CA LEU A 102 -9.32 23.54 -28.45
C LEU A 102 -9.11 23.37 -29.97
N THR A 103 -8.16 24.10 -30.53
CA THR A 103 -7.73 23.89 -31.91
C THR A 103 -6.93 22.60 -32.04
N LYS A 104 -6.81 22.07 -33.26
CA LYS A 104 -5.98 20.88 -33.51
C LYS A 104 -4.54 21.08 -33.06
N GLU A 105 -3.99 22.26 -33.29
CA GLU A 105 -2.63 22.63 -32.87
C GLU A 105 -2.48 22.62 -31.35
N GLN A 106 -3.47 23.16 -30.62
CA GLN A 106 -3.49 23.10 -29.15
C GLN A 106 -3.58 21.67 -28.62
N GLN A 107 -4.36 20.80 -29.30
CA GLN A 107 -4.44 19.37 -28.94
C GLN A 107 -3.10 18.66 -29.13
N GLU A 108 -2.39 18.92 -30.23
CA GLU A 108 -1.04 18.37 -30.50
C GLU A 108 -0.02 18.83 -29.47
N ILE A 109 -0.04 20.12 -29.11
CA ILE A 109 0.86 20.66 -28.09
C ILE A 109 0.56 20.01 -26.73
N LEU A 110 -0.72 19.89 -26.33
CA LEU A 110 -1.13 19.24 -25.09
C LEU A 110 -0.70 17.77 -25.06
N HIS A 111 -0.90 17.05 -26.15
CA HIS A 111 -0.46 15.65 -26.28
C HIS A 111 1.06 15.53 -26.11
N SER A 112 1.82 16.44 -26.72
CA SER A 112 3.28 16.50 -26.60
C SER A 112 3.74 16.82 -25.17
N ILE A 113 3.02 17.71 -24.45
CA ILE A 113 3.27 18.02 -23.05
C ILE A 113 2.99 16.79 -22.18
N GLU A 114 1.87 16.10 -22.40
CA GLU A 114 1.49 14.90 -21.68
C GLU A 114 2.51 13.77 -21.87
N GLU A 115 2.92 13.52 -23.11
CA GLU A 115 3.92 12.51 -23.45
C GLU A 115 5.26 12.81 -22.74
N LYS A 116 5.73 14.06 -22.83
CA LYS A 116 6.98 14.46 -22.19
C LYS A 116 6.89 14.46 -20.66
N ALA A 117 5.77 14.93 -20.09
CA ALA A 117 5.54 14.87 -18.66
C ALA A 117 5.48 13.42 -18.14
N SER A 118 4.81 12.54 -18.89
CA SER A 118 4.78 11.11 -18.62
C SER A 118 6.16 10.45 -18.71
N ALA A 119 7.04 10.91 -19.61
CA ALA A 119 8.41 10.42 -19.72
C ALA A 119 9.30 10.83 -18.54
N LEU A 120 8.94 11.89 -17.81
CA LEU A 120 9.63 12.32 -16.58
C LEU A 120 9.28 11.43 -15.38
N GLN A 121 8.10 10.82 -15.37
CA GLN A 121 7.72 9.91 -14.31
C GLN A 121 8.47 8.59 -14.43
N SER A 122 8.85 8.01 -13.30
CA SER A 122 9.40 6.67 -13.30
C SER A 122 8.33 5.64 -13.71
N PRO A 123 8.70 4.52 -14.34
CA PRO A 123 7.74 3.47 -14.67
C PRO A 123 6.96 2.97 -13.46
N LEU A 124 7.58 2.94 -12.28
CA LEU A 124 6.93 2.54 -11.02
C LEU A 124 5.84 3.55 -10.60
N GLU A 125 6.12 4.86 -10.65
CA GLU A 125 5.14 5.91 -10.34
C GLU A 125 3.94 5.88 -11.29
N ARG A 126 4.20 5.67 -12.60
CA ARG A 126 3.12 5.52 -13.59
C ARG A 126 2.22 4.32 -13.27
N LEU A 127 2.82 3.19 -12.85
CA LEU A 127 2.08 2.01 -12.46
C LEU A 127 1.27 2.27 -11.18
N GLU A 128 1.85 2.96 -10.20
CA GLU A 128 1.18 3.36 -8.95
C GLU A 128 -0.04 4.24 -9.25
N HIS A 129 0.13 5.30 -10.04
CA HIS A 129 -0.96 6.18 -10.43
C HIS A 129 -2.08 5.47 -11.20
N PHE A 130 -1.73 4.48 -12.02
CA PHE A 130 -2.72 3.67 -12.73
C PHE A 130 -3.46 2.71 -11.78
N LEU A 131 -2.75 2.05 -10.86
CA LEU A 131 -3.32 1.05 -9.96
C LEU A 131 -4.06 1.65 -8.77
N ALA A 132 -3.68 2.83 -8.30
CA ALA A 132 -4.25 3.46 -7.11
C ALA A 132 -5.78 3.64 -7.19
N PRO A 133 -6.36 4.20 -8.28
CA PRO A 133 -7.81 4.31 -8.40
C PRO A 133 -8.50 2.95 -8.52
N ILE A 134 -7.93 2.01 -9.26
CA ILE A 134 -8.49 0.65 -9.40
C ILE A 134 -8.51 -0.04 -8.03
N SER A 135 -7.42 0.07 -7.27
CA SER A 135 -7.34 -0.49 -5.93
C SER A 135 -8.34 0.18 -4.98
N GLY A 136 -8.41 1.51 -4.97
CA GLY A 136 -9.24 2.26 -4.04
C GLY A 136 -10.74 2.17 -4.32
N TYR A 137 -11.15 2.27 -5.59
CA TYR A 137 -12.57 2.36 -5.96
C TYR A 137 -13.20 1.02 -6.37
N PHE A 138 -12.41 0.03 -6.74
CA PHE A 138 -12.92 -1.26 -7.18
C PHE A 138 -12.49 -2.41 -6.27
N ILE A 139 -11.17 -2.60 -6.08
CA ILE A 139 -10.65 -3.77 -5.34
C ILE A 139 -11.00 -3.68 -3.85
N MET A 140 -10.78 -2.52 -3.21
CA MET A 140 -11.09 -2.36 -1.78
C MET A 140 -12.57 -2.52 -1.44
N PRO A 141 -13.54 -1.90 -2.15
CA PRO A 141 -14.95 -2.14 -1.90
C PRO A 141 -15.37 -3.60 -2.14
N LEU A 142 -14.87 -4.22 -3.21
CA LEU A 142 -15.15 -5.63 -3.50
C LEU A 142 -14.58 -6.55 -2.41
N PHE A 143 -13.35 -6.29 -1.97
CA PHE A 143 -12.72 -7.01 -0.85
C PHE A 143 -13.51 -6.82 0.45
N ALA A 144 -13.95 -5.59 0.72
CA ALA A 144 -14.77 -5.28 1.89
C ALA A 144 -16.09 -6.07 1.84
N PHE A 145 -16.78 -6.05 0.70
CA PHE A 145 -18.03 -6.77 0.51
C PHE A 145 -17.86 -8.28 0.69
N ALA A 146 -16.79 -8.87 0.10
CA ALA A 146 -16.53 -10.31 0.17
C ALA A 146 -16.14 -10.78 1.59
N ASN A 147 -15.47 -9.92 2.38
CA ASN A 147 -14.92 -10.32 3.68
C ASN A 147 -15.73 -9.80 4.89
N ALA A 148 -16.57 -8.76 4.73
CA ALA A 148 -17.40 -8.21 5.80
C ALA A 148 -18.65 -9.02 6.10
N GLY A 149 -18.95 -10.07 5.31
CA GLY A 149 -20.05 -10.99 5.58
C GLY A 149 -19.79 -11.72 6.92
N VAL A 150 -20.39 -11.21 7.98
CA VAL A 150 -20.45 -11.85 9.30
C VAL A 150 -21.88 -12.32 9.48
N SER A 151 -22.06 -13.62 9.67
CA SER A 151 -23.34 -14.15 10.12
C SER A 151 -23.51 -13.73 11.59
N VAL A 152 -24.34 -12.71 11.84
CA VAL A 152 -24.74 -12.35 13.20
C VAL A 152 -25.79 -13.35 13.67
N ASP A 153 -25.36 -14.57 13.93
CA ASP A 153 -26.20 -15.56 14.56
C ASP A 153 -26.22 -15.27 16.08
N SER A 154 -27.41 -15.29 16.67
CA SER A 154 -27.62 -15.03 18.11
C SER A 154 -26.95 -16.07 19.02
N SER A 155 -26.28 -17.06 18.46
CA SER A 155 -25.46 -18.06 19.14
C SER A 155 -23.98 -17.67 19.29
N ILE A 156 -23.53 -16.53 18.72
CA ILE A 156 -22.17 -16.04 18.97
C ILE A 156 -22.12 -15.58 20.43
N ASN A 157 -21.61 -16.45 21.30
CA ASN A 157 -21.23 -16.06 22.64
C ASN A 157 -20.13 -15.00 22.53
N LEU A 158 -20.55 -13.72 22.54
CA LEU A 158 -19.67 -12.57 22.74
C LEU A 158 -19.17 -12.50 24.19
N GLU A 159 -19.14 -13.63 24.90
CA GLU A 159 -18.35 -13.71 26.10
C GLU A 159 -16.93 -13.27 25.72
N VAL A 160 -16.36 -12.41 26.56
CA VAL A 160 -15.07 -11.77 26.41
C VAL A 160 -14.02 -12.79 25.96
N ASP A 161 -14.06 -13.13 24.68
CA ASP A 161 -13.20 -14.15 24.09
C ASP A 161 -11.79 -13.54 23.99
N LYS A 162 -10.80 -14.38 24.28
CA LYS A 162 -9.38 -14.00 24.17
C LYS A 162 -9.03 -13.47 22.77
N VAL A 163 -9.72 -13.97 21.73
CA VAL A 163 -9.55 -13.51 20.35
C VAL A 163 -10.07 -12.07 20.19
N LEU A 164 -11.29 -11.78 20.72
CA LEU A 164 -11.88 -10.46 20.66
C LEU A 164 -10.97 -9.41 21.31
N LEU A 165 -10.55 -9.66 22.56
CA LEU A 165 -9.65 -8.78 23.30
C LEU A 165 -8.29 -8.65 22.63
N GLY A 166 -7.70 -9.76 22.22
CA GLY A 166 -6.37 -9.77 21.57
C GLY A 166 -6.34 -8.91 20.30
N VAL A 167 -7.36 -9.02 19.46
CA VAL A 167 -7.46 -8.23 18.22
C VAL A 167 -7.69 -6.74 18.51
N ILE A 168 -8.64 -6.40 19.40
CA ILE A 168 -8.92 -4.99 19.74
C ILE A 168 -7.70 -4.34 20.39
N LEU A 169 -7.08 -4.99 21.38
CA LEU A 169 -5.88 -4.46 22.02
C LEU A 169 -4.71 -4.36 21.04
N GLY A 170 -4.53 -5.34 20.15
CA GLY A 170 -3.52 -5.30 19.12
C GLY A 170 -3.67 -4.12 18.17
N LEU A 171 -4.90 -3.80 17.76
CA LEU A 171 -5.20 -2.67 16.87
C LEU A 171 -5.13 -1.32 17.59
N CYS A 172 -5.78 -1.20 18.76
CA CYS A 172 -5.92 0.07 19.46
C CYS A 172 -4.68 0.46 20.27
N LEU A 173 -3.88 -0.50 20.75
CA LEU A 173 -2.69 -0.26 21.56
C LEU A 173 -1.42 -0.78 20.89
N GLY A 174 -1.43 -2.01 20.38
CA GLY A 174 -0.23 -2.64 19.84
C GLY A 174 0.35 -1.89 18.64
N LYS A 175 -0.47 -1.51 17.67
CA LYS A 175 -0.02 -0.71 16.50
C LYS A 175 0.48 0.68 16.88
N PRO A 176 -0.28 1.50 17.64
CA PRO A 176 0.21 2.82 18.07
C PRO A 176 1.53 2.76 18.84
N LEU A 177 1.63 1.84 19.79
CA LEU A 177 2.85 1.64 20.57
C LEU A 177 4.01 1.17 19.71
N GLY A 178 3.78 0.22 18.81
CA GLY A 178 4.81 -0.29 17.89
C GLY A 178 5.35 0.80 16.98
N ILE A 179 4.48 1.60 16.35
CA ILE A 179 4.87 2.71 15.48
C ILE A 179 5.64 3.77 16.29
N PHE A 180 5.14 4.14 17.47
CA PHE A 180 5.78 5.12 18.33
C PHE A 180 7.18 4.65 18.76
N LEU A 181 7.30 3.43 19.27
CA LEU A 181 8.56 2.87 19.78
C LEU A 181 9.60 2.74 18.67
N ILE A 182 9.23 2.19 17.50
CA ILE A 182 10.16 2.03 16.37
C ILE A 182 10.64 3.38 15.88
N THR A 183 9.74 4.36 15.74
CA THR A 183 10.11 5.71 15.32
C THR A 183 11.01 6.38 16.36
N PHE A 184 10.72 6.23 17.65
CA PHE A 184 11.53 6.77 18.73
C PHE A 184 12.93 6.18 18.76
N ILE A 185 13.03 4.86 18.65
CA ILE A 185 14.33 4.15 18.60
C ILE A 185 15.14 4.57 17.37
N SER A 186 14.50 4.66 16.19
CA SER A 186 15.17 5.04 14.94
C SER A 186 15.72 6.47 14.99
N GLU A 187 14.98 7.41 15.59
CA GLU A 187 15.48 8.77 15.80
C GLU A 187 16.63 8.80 16.82
N LYS A 188 16.49 8.06 17.92
CA LYS A 188 17.55 7.97 18.95
C LYS A 188 18.85 7.35 18.42
N LEU A 189 18.74 6.36 17.54
CA LEU A 189 19.87 5.74 16.85
C LEU A 189 20.40 6.59 15.69
N LYS A 190 19.83 7.77 15.43
CA LYS A 190 20.19 8.66 14.30
C LYS A 190 20.07 8.02 12.92
N ILE A 191 19.25 6.98 12.79
CA ILE A 191 18.96 6.34 11.49
C ILE A 191 18.05 7.23 10.67
N THR A 192 17.09 7.90 11.33
CA THR A 192 16.14 8.82 10.72
C THR A 192 16.08 10.12 11.49
N ALA A 193 15.63 11.19 10.82
CA ALA A 193 15.35 12.47 11.46
C ALA A 193 13.87 12.81 11.33
N ARG A 194 13.28 13.29 12.41
CA ARG A 194 11.88 13.71 12.43
C ARG A 194 11.70 14.98 11.58
N PRO A 195 10.67 15.07 10.73
CA PRO A 195 10.36 16.26 9.96
C PRO A 195 10.12 17.48 10.87
N LYS A 196 10.58 18.65 10.43
CA LYS A 196 10.37 19.92 11.16
C LYS A 196 8.87 20.20 11.31
N GLY A 197 8.42 20.52 12.51
CA GLY A 197 7.02 20.82 12.82
C GLY A 197 6.18 19.64 13.32
N ILE A 198 6.67 18.39 13.24
CA ILE A 198 5.98 17.21 13.77
C ILE A 198 6.47 16.92 15.18
N SER A 199 5.55 16.91 16.15
CA SER A 199 5.84 16.52 17.54
C SER A 199 5.65 15.02 17.77
N TRP A 200 6.16 14.49 18.86
CA TRP A 200 5.90 13.10 19.28
C TRP A 200 4.42 12.78 19.46
N TRP A 201 3.64 13.78 19.86
CA TRP A 201 2.19 13.67 19.97
C TRP A 201 1.49 13.46 18.64
N HIS A 202 1.99 14.07 17.55
CA HIS A 202 1.48 13.82 16.18
C HIS A 202 1.80 12.40 15.72
N ILE A 203 2.98 11.87 16.06
CA ILE A 203 3.37 10.49 15.74
C ILE A 203 2.46 9.50 16.47
N LEU A 204 2.17 9.77 17.76
CA LEU A 204 1.23 8.95 18.54
C LEU A 204 -0.18 8.99 17.93
N GLY A 205 -0.66 10.17 17.54
CA GLY A 205 -1.96 10.33 16.87
C GLY A 205 -2.03 9.61 15.52
N ALA A 206 -0.98 9.69 14.71
CA ALA A 206 -0.87 8.93 13.47
C ALA A 206 -0.84 7.42 13.73
N GLY A 207 -0.17 6.98 14.80
CA GLY A 207 -0.17 5.60 15.27
C GLY A 207 -1.57 5.12 15.65
N LEU A 208 -2.36 5.95 16.34
CA LEU A 208 -3.75 5.65 16.68
C LEU A 208 -4.60 5.48 15.40
N LEU A 209 -4.49 6.36 14.42
CA LEU A 209 -5.18 6.19 13.13
C LEU A 209 -4.70 4.94 12.37
N ALA A 210 -3.42 4.62 12.45
CA ALA A 210 -2.87 3.39 11.86
C ALA A 210 -3.44 2.11 12.49
N GLY A 211 -4.07 2.20 13.67
CA GLY A 211 -4.85 1.13 14.28
C GLY A 211 -6.05 0.70 13.46
N ILE A 212 -6.52 1.50 12.47
CA ILE A 212 -7.48 1.06 11.47
C ILE A 212 -6.86 -0.06 10.66
N GLY A 213 -7.21 -1.30 10.99
CA GLY A 213 -6.55 -2.50 10.44
C GLY A 213 -7.33 -3.20 9.34
N PHE A 214 -8.54 -2.75 9.05
CA PHE A 214 -9.58 -3.41 8.28
C PHE A 214 -9.08 -4.42 7.22
N THR A 215 -8.44 -3.96 6.13
CA THR A 215 -8.05 -4.83 5.00
C THR A 215 -6.99 -5.87 5.37
N MET A 216 -5.87 -5.46 5.94
CA MET A 216 -4.77 -6.37 6.29
C MET A 216 -5.13 -7.28 7.46
N SER A 217 -5.88 -6.78 8.43
CA SER A 217 -6.30 -7.60 9.58
C SER A 217 -7.32 -8.67 9.16
N MET A 218 -8.28 -8.33 8.27
CA MET A 218 -9.20 -9.31 7.68
C MET A 218 -8.46 -10.36 6.86
N PHE A 219 -7.48 -9.94 6.07
CA PHE A 219 -6.68 -10.87 5.28
C PHE A 219 -5.88 -11.84 6.15
N ILE A 220 -5.22 -11.32 7.20
CA ILE A 220 -4.48 -12.15 8.16
C ILE A 220 -5.45 -13.08 8.93
N SER A 221 -6.62 -12.60 9.32
CA SER A 221 -7.63 -13.41 9.99
C SER A 221 -8.06 -14.61 9.14
N ASN A 222 -8.32 -14.37 7.85
CA ASN A 222 -8.68 -15.43 6.91
C ASN A 222 -7.56 -16.48 6.70
N LEU A 223 -6.29 -16.08 6.91
CA LEU A 223 -5.15 -17.00 6.83
C LEU A 223 -4.89 -17.73 8.16
N ALA A 224 -5.13 -17.05 9.28
CA ALA A 224 -4.83 -17.58 10.62
C ALA A 224 -5.86 -18.62 11.07
N PHE A 225 -7.13 -18.44 10.71
CA PHE A 225 -8.20 -19.33 11.10
C PHE A 225 -8.58 -20.25 9.93
N THR A 226 -8.40 -21.53 10.14
CA THR A 226 -8.82 -22.59 9.20
C THR A 226 -10.33 -22.85 9.31
N SER A 227 -10.87 -23.62 8.36
CA SER A 227 -12.29 -24.04 8.34
C SER A 227 -12.76 -24.74 9.62
N GLU A 228 -11.85 -25.26 10.44
CA GLU A 228 -12.16 -25.91 11.73
C GLU A 228 -12.45 -24.89 12.85
N HIS A 229 -12.02 -23.63 12.70
CA HIS A 229 -12.17 -22.57 13.70
C HIS A 229 -13.05 -21.42 13.18
N LYS A 230 -14.19 -21.74 12.57
CA LYS A 230 -15.11 -20.75 11.97
C LYS A 230 -15.59 -19.71 12.97
N ASP A 231 -15.96 -20.13 14.17
CA ASP A 231 -16.46 -19.25 15.24
C ASP A 231 -15.40 -18.23 15.64
N ALA A 232 -14.14 -18.65 15.81
CA ALA A 232 -13.03 -17.74 16.12
C ALA A 232 -12.75 -16.77 14.98
N MET A 233 -12.93 -17.18 13.73
CA MET A 233 -12.79 -16.31 12.55
C MET A 233 -13.88 -15.23 12.52
N GLU A 234 -15.13 -15.58 12.82
CA GLU A 234 -16.25 -14.64 12.89
C GLU A 234 -16.06 -13.62 14.03
N VAL A 235 -15.68 -14.11 15.21
CA VAL A 235 -15.33 -13.25 16.36
C VAL A 235 -14.17 -12.30 16.01
N ALA A 236 -13.13 -12.79 15.32
CA ALA A 236 -12.01 -11.98 14.88
C ALA A 236 -12.45 -10.89 13.88
N LYS A 237 -13.34 -11.19 12.94
CA LYS A 237 -13.89 -10.20 11.99
C LYS A 237 -14.65 -9.07 12.70
N ILE A 238 -15.50 -9.43 13.67
CA ILE A 238 -16.22 -8.45 14.50
C ILE A 238 -15.22 -7.59 15.28
N ALA A 239 -14.24 -8.23 15.91
CA ALA A 239 -13.21 -7.53 16.67
C ALA A 239 -12.39 -6.57 15.81
N ILE A 240 -12.09 -6.93 14.56
CA ILE A 240 -11.37 -6.09 13.60
C ILE A 240 -12.20 -4.85 13.24
N LEU A 241 -13.50 -5.03 12.97
CA LEU A 241 -14.41 -3.92 12.65
C LEU A 241 -14.53 -2.96 13.84
N LEU A 242 -14.80 -3.48 15.05
CA LEU A 242 -14.91 -2.69 16.26
C LEU A 242 -13.59 -1.99 16.61
N GLY A 243 -12.47 -2.73 16.60
CA GLY A 243 -11.16 -2.17 16.88
C GLY A 243 -10.74 -1.09 15.90
N SER A 244 -11.03 -1.28 14.60
CA SER A 244 -10.77 -0.27 13.56
C SER A 244 -11.62 0.99 13.76
N LEU A 245 -12.90 0.84 14.10
CA LEU A 245 -13.80 1.95 14.37
C LEU A 245 -13.35 2.74 15.61
N ILE A 246 -13.07 2.05 16.71
CA ILE A 246 -12.59 2.65 17.97
C ILE A 246 -11.28 3.42 17.73
N SER A 247 -10.32 2.78 17.07
CA SER A 247 -9.00 3.36 16.77
C SER A 247 -9.14 4.59 15.85
N GLY A 248 -10.01 4.54 14.86
CA GLY A 248 -10.30 5.65 13.96
C GLY A 248 -10.91 6.85 14.69
N ILE A 249 -11.93 6.62 15.52
CA ILE A 249 -12.59 7.69 16.30
C ILE A 249 -11.59 8.31 17.29
N ILE A 250 -10.89 7.49 18.08
CA ILE A 250 -9.93 7.97 19.08
C ILE A 250 -8.78 8.73 18.39
N GLY A 251 -8.23 8.19 17.31
CA GLY A 251 -7.14 8.84 16.56
C GLY A 251 -7.55 10.17 15.94
N ALA A 252 -8.74 10.23 15.32
CA ALA A 252 -9.27 11.45 14.73
C ALA A 252 -9.53 12.54 15.78
N LEU A 253 -10.21 12.19 16.87
CA LEU A 253 -10.49 13.12 17.97
C LEU A 253 -9.18 13.62 18.63
N TYR A 254 -8.24 12.72 18.85
CA TYR A 254 -6.94 13.06 19.45
C TYR A 254 -6.18 14.07 18.59
N LEU A 255 -6.05 13.84 17.28
CA LEU A 255 -5.37 14.76 16.37
C LEU A 255 -6.10 16.09 16.23
N PHE A 256 -7.43 16.07 16.16
CA PHE A 256 -8.25 17.29 16.11
C PHE A 256 -8.02 18.19 17.33
N VAL A 257 -8.00 17.59 18.54
CA VAL A 257 -7.74 18.34 19.78
C VAL A 257 -6.29 18.84 19.84
N LEU A 258 -5.33 18.05 19.34
CA LEU A 258 -3.92 18.41 19.33
C LEU A 258 -3.67 19.61 18.40
N ASP A 259 -4.20 19.58 17.17
CA ASP A 259 -4.05 20.66 16.18
C ASP A 259 -4.68 21.96 16.69
N LYS A 260 -5.85 21.88 17.31
CA LYS A 260 -6.50 23.06 17.92
C LYS A 260 -5.64 23.68 19.02
N ARG A 261 -4.96 22.86 19.84
CA ARG A 261 -4.04 23.35 20.87
C ARG A 261 -2.77 23.96 20.30
N VAL A 262 -2.27 23.45 19.20
CA VAL A 262 -1.07 24.00 18.52
C VAL A 262 -1.41 25.32 17.82
N ALA A 263 -2.58 25.43 17.20
CA ALA A 263 -3.07 26.65 16.58
C ALA A 263 -3.29 27.81 17.59
N LEU A 264 -3.74 27.49 18.80
CA LEU A 264 -3.96 28.48 19.88
C LEU A 264 -2.64 28.97 20.52
N LYS A 265 -1.52 28.30 20.27
CA LYS A 265 -0.18 28.68 20.82
C LYS A 265 0.68 29.46 19.82
N LYS A 266 0.22 29.65 18.59
CA LYS A 266 0.80 30.56 17.59
C LYS A 266 0.07 31.91 17.60
#